data_ccc1edf03a6ed9b2b2dff51ff8a357b9
#
_entry.id   ccc1edf03a6ed9b2b2dff51ff8a357b9
#
_cell.length_a   1.000
_cell.length_b   1.000
_cell.length_c   1.000
_cell.angle_alpha   90.00
_cell.angle_beta   90.00
_cell.angle_gamma   90.00
#
_symmetry.space_group_name_H-M   'P 1'
#
loop_
_entity.id
_entity.type
_entity.pdbx_description
1 polymer ?
#
loop_
_entity_poly.entity_id
_entity_poly.type
_entity_poly.pdbx_seq_one_letter_code
_entity_poly.pdbx_strand_id
1 'polypeptide(L)'
;MPHYNLPHNHGQNIEKVLDKIPPAERFRDIAFLFQQLDVPTRLRIFWLLCHCEECVCNIAAAVDMSAPAVSHHLRVLKKSGIISSRREGSLLLSV
;
A
#
# COMPACT_ATOMS: atom_id res chain seq x y z
N MET A 1 20.97 -6.90 -24.56
CA MET A 1 20.53 -7.80 -23.49
C MET A 1 21.49 -7.70 -22.32
N PRO A 2 21.00 -7.38 -21.14
CA PRO A 2 21.88 -7.42 -19.98
C PRO A 2 22.39 -8.85 -19.79
N HIS A 3 23.65 -8.96 -19.45
CA HIS A 3 24.28 -10.24 -19.24
C HIS A 3 24.53 -10.41 -17.74
N TYR A 4 23.93 -11.45 -17.15
CA TYR A 4 24.02 -11.71 -15.72
C TYR A 4 25.17 -12.66 -15.45
N ASN A 5 26.09 -12.24 -14.59
CA ASN A 5 27.24 -13.06 -14.21
C ASN A 5 26.95 -13.72 -12.86
N LEU A 6 26.13 -14.77 -12.91
CA LEU A 6 25.66 -15.46 -11.71
C LEU A 6 26.70 -16.48 -11.25
N PRO A 7 27.20 -16.40 -9.99
CA PRO A 7 28.30 -17.25 -9.54
C PRO A 7 27.94 -18.73 -9.34
N HIS A 8 26.65 -19.07 -9.24
CA HIS A 8 26.19 -20.43 -8.99
C HIS A 8 25.01 -20.79 -9.89
N ASN A 9 24.89 -22.08 -10.21
CA ASN A 9 23.75 -22.63 -10.94
C ASN A 9 23.15 -23.76 -10.10
N HIS A 10 21.90 -23.57 -9.64
CA HIS A 10 21.16 -24.53 -8.83
C HIS A 10 20.03 -25.22 -9.61
N GLY A 11 20.07 -25.21 -10.93
CA GLY A 11 19.04 -25.80 -11.76
C GLY A 11 17.81 -24.93 -11.96
N GLN A 12 17.83 -23.70 -11.45
CA GLN A 12 16.75 -22.72 -11.64
C GLN A 12 17.03 -21.84 -12.86
N ASN A 13 15.98 -21.45 -13.58
CA ASN A 13 16.13 -20.58 -14.72
C ASN A 13 16.01 -19.11 -14.30
N ILE A 14 16.93 -18.66 -13.46
CA ILE A 14 16.92 -17.33 -12.88
C ILE A 14 17.11 -16.24 -13.95
N GLU A 15 17.87 -16.51 -14.99
CA GLU A 15 18.09 -15.52 -16.05
C GLU A 15 16.77 -15.10 -16.74
N LYS A 16 15.86 -16.07 -16.97
CA LYS A 16 14.52 -15.78 -17.50
C LYS A 16 13.70 -14.92 -16.55
N VAL A 17 13.84 -15.15 -15.25
CA VAL A 17 13.17 -14.33 -14.25
C VAL A 17 13.73 -12.90 -14.26
N LEU A 18 15.05 -12.77 -14.30
CA LEU A 18 15.72 -11.47 -14.29
C LEU A 18 15.44 -10.66 -15.56
N ASP A 19 15.21 -11.31 -16.70
CA ASP A 19 14.81 -10.63 -17.92
C ASP A 19 13.44 -9.95 -17.80
N LYS A 20 12.63 -10.38 -16.84
CA LYS A 20 11.29 -9.83 -16.59
C LYS A 20 11.24 -8.91 -15.38
N ILE A 21 12.36 -8.71 -14.69
CA ILE A 21 12.37 -7.86 -13.50
C ILE A 21 12.01 -6.41 -13.90
N PRO A 22 11.07 -5.79 -13.19
CA PRO A 22 10.74 -4.39 -13.46
C PRO A 22 11.94 -3.47 -13.23
N PRO A 23 11.93 -2.25 -13.81
CA PRO A 23 12.98 -1.28 -13.58
C PRO A 23 13.13 -0.92 -12.09
N ALA A 24 14.33 -0.59 -11.66
CA ALA A 24 14.62 -0.21 -10.28
C ALA A 24 13.74 0.94 -9.80
N GLU A 25 13.40 1.86 -10.68
CA GLU A 25 12.51 2.98 -10.39
C GLU A 25 11.13 2.52 -9.91
N ARG A 26 10.58 1.49 -10.53
CA ARG A 26 9.28 0.94 -10.13
C ARG A 26 9.34 0.34 -8.72
N PHE A 27 10.44 -0.32 -8.39
CA PHE A 27 10.62 -0.84 -7.02
C PHE A 27 10.72 0.28 -6.00
N ARG A 28 11.36 1.40 -6.34
CA ARG A 28 11.40 2.57 -5.45
C ARG A 28 10.02 3.15 -5.21
N ASP A 29 9.18 3.23 -6.25
CA ASP A 29 7.82 3.73 -6.14
C ASP A 29 6.96 2.82 -5.25
N ILE A 30 7.06 1.51 -5.45
CA ILE A 30 6.33 0.53 -4.63
C ILE A 30 6.84 0.56 -3.19
N ALA A 31 8.15 0.62 -2.99
CA ALA A 31 8.74 0.71 -1.65
C ALA A 31 8.25 1.96 -0.90
N PHE A 32 8.09 3.07 -1.58
CA PHE A 32 7.52 4.28 -1.00
C PHE A 32 6.10 4.03 -0.47
N LEU A 33 5.27 3.30 -1.23
CA LEU A 33 3.91 2.96 -0.79
C LEU A 33 3.93 2.08 0.46
N PHE A 34 4.78 1.05 0.48
CA PHE A 34 4.93 0.20 1.66
C PHE A 34 5.40 0.98 2.87
N GLN A 35 6.25 1.98 2.68
CA GLN A 35 6.71 2.84 3.76
C GLN A 35 5.56 3.60 4.43
N GLN A 36 4.52 3.96 3.67
CA GLN A 36 3.33 4.60 4.23
C GLN A 36 2.52 3.64 5.11
N LEU A 37 2.69 2.34 4.95
CA LEU A 37 2.03 1.30 5.73
C LEU A 37 2.89 0.77 6.89
N ASP A 38 4.02 1.39 7.16
CA ASP A 38 4.96 1.01 8.23
C ASP A 38 4.43 1.33 9.63
N VAL A 39 3.33 2.04 9.73
CA VAL A 39 2.64 2.36 10.99
C VAL A 39 1.53 1.33 11.21
N PRO A 40 1.52 0.58 12.33
CA PRO A 40 0.53 -0.49 12.55
C PRO A 40 -0.92 -0.03 12.38
N THR A 41 -1.26 1.15 12.85
CA THR A 41 -2.62 1.70 12.69
C THR A 41 -2.97 1.91 11.22
N ARG A 42 -2.05 2.42 10.43
CA ARG A 42 -2.29 2.61 8.98
C ARG A 42 -2.48 1.27 8.28
N LEU A 43 -1.71 0.27 8.68
CA LEU A 43 -1.85 -1.08 8.11
C LEU A 43 -3.21 -1.68 8.46
N ARG A 44 -3.69 -1.49 9.70
CA ARG A 44 -5.03 -1.94 10.11
C ARG A 44 -6.12 -1.25 9.30
N ILE A 45 -6.02 0.06 9.11
CA ILE A 45 -6.97 0.84 8.32
C ILE A 45 -6.95 0.34 6.87
N PHE A 46 -5.79 0.15 6.30
CA PHE A 46 -5.65 -0.36 4.94
C PHE A 46 -6.30 -1.74 4.80
N TRP A 47 -6.03 -2.64 5.74
CA TRP A 47 -6.64 -3.97 5.73
C TRP A 47 -8.16 -3.89 5.74
N LEU A 48 -8.72 -3.05 6.62
CA LEU A 48 -10.16 -2.84 6.71
C LEU A 48 -10.73 -2.37 5.37
N LEU A 49 -10.08 -1.39 4.75
CA LEU A 49 -10.55 -0.82 3.49
C LEU A 49 -10.33 -1.75 2.29
N CYS A 50 -9.49 -2.77 2.41
CA CYS A 50 -9.42 -3.84 1.41
C CYS A 50 -10.68 -4.69 1.38
N HIS A 51 -11.50 -4.66 2.43
CA HIS A 51 -12.68 -5.51 2.57
C HIS A 51 -14.01 -4.73 2.47
N CYS A 52 -13.98 -3.41 2.68
CA CYS A 52 -15.19 -2.59 2.61
C CYS A 52 -14.84 -1.12 2.36
N GLU A 53 -15.84 -0.36 1.94
CA GLU A 53 -15.79 1.10 1.97
C GLU A 53 -16.36 1.57 3.31
N GLU A 54 -15.76 2.60 3.91
CA GLU A 54 -16.21 3.10 5.19
C GLU A 54 -16.00 4.60 5.37
N CYS A 55 -16.80 5.21 6.24
CA CYS A 55 -16.66 6.60 6.65
C CYS A 55 -15.63 6.72 7.79
N VAL A 56 -15.13 7.93 8.01
CA VAL A 56 -14.13 8.22 9.04
C VAL A 56 -14.59 7.79 10.43
N CYS A 57 -15.86 8.04 10.78
CA CYS A 57 -16.37 7.72 12.11
C CYS A 57 -16.35 6.22 12.38
N ASN A 58 -16.76 5.42 11.40
CA ASN A 58 -16.75 3.96 11.54
C ASN A 58 -15.33 3.40 11.57
N ILE A 59 -14.42 3.94 10.76
CA ILE A 59 -13.01 3.55 10.81
C ILE A 59 -12.44 3.85 12.19
N ALA A 60 -12.68 5.04 12.71
CA ALA A 60 -12.19 5.46 14.02
C ALA A 60 -12.70 4.52 15.14
N ALA A 61 -13.98 4.18 15.10
CA ALA A 61 -14.56 3.24 16.04
C ALA A 61 -13.92 1.85 15.93
N ALA A 62 -13.70 1.39 14.69
CA ALA A 62 -13.14 0.06 14.43
C ALA A 62 -11.70 -0.08 14.92
N VAL A 63 -10.89 0.99 14.84
CA VAL A 63 -9.48 0.96 15.27
C VAL A 63 -9.30 1.56 16.68
N ASP A 64 -10.38 1.93 17.34
CA ASP A 64 -10.39 2.49 18.70
C ASP A 64 -9.50 3.72 18.84
N MET A 65 -9.71 4.69 17.94
CA MET A 65 -8.97 5.95 17.92
C MET A 65 -9.93 7.11 17.71
N SER A 66 -9.46 8.32 18.01
CA SER A 66 -10.24 9.51 17.74
C SER A 66 -10.37 9.78 16.24
N ALA A 67 -11.46 10.40 15.81
CA ALA A 67 -11.66 10.76 14.42
C ALA A 67 -10.55 11.69 13.88
N PRO A 68 -10.07 12.71 14.62
CA PRO A 68 -8.94 13.52 14.16
C PRO A 68 -7.65 12.72 13.92
N ALA A 69 -7.34 11.75 14.79
CA ALA A 69 -6.17 10.90 14.63
C ALA A 69 -6.28 10.02 13.39
N VAL A 70 -7.45 9.40 13.20
CA VAL A 70 -7.72 8.58 12.01
C VAL A 70 -7.68 9.45 10.74
N SER A 71 -8.25 10.64 10.79
CA SER A 71 -8.23 11.57 9.65
C SER A 71 -6.81 11.90 9.22
N HIS A 72 -5.87 12.02 10.16
CA HIS A 72 -4.46 12.22 9.84
C HIS A 72 -3.89 11.04 9.08
N HIS A 73 -4.12 9.81 9.55
CA HIS A 73 -3.66 8.61 8.86
C HIS A 73 -4.28 8.45 7.47
N LEU A 74 -5.58 8.73 7.36
CA LEU A 74 -6.29 8.65 6.08
C LEU A 74 -5.75 9.67 5.07
N ARG A 75 -5.38 10.88 5.54
CA ARG A 75 -4.80 11.90 4.68
C ARG A 75 -3.47 11.44 4.10
N VAL A 76 -2.61 10.81 4.91
CA VAL A 76 -1.33 10.27 4.44
C VAL A 76 -1.55 9.17 3.40
N LEU A 77 -2.46 8.24 3.67
CA LEU A 77 -2.75 7.13 2.75
C LEU A 77 -3.38 7.61 1.44
N LYS A 78 -4.26 8.61 1.52
CA LYS A 78 -4.90 9.19 0.34
C LYS A 78 -3.89 9.97 -0.51
N LYS A 79 -3.04 10.77 0.13
CA LYS A 79 -2.03 11.56 -0.56
C LYS A 79 -1.02 10.69 -1.29
N SER A 80 -0.68 9.53 -0.76
CA SER A 80 0.23 8.58 -1.39
C SER A 80 -0.44 7.67 -2.43
N GLY A 81 -1.76 7.79 -2.62
CA GLY A 81 -2.50 7.04 -3.63
C GLY A 81 -2.90 5.63 -3.22
N ILE A 82 -2.69 5.24 -1.96
CA ILE A 82 -3.04 3.90 -1.47
C ILE A 82 -4.55 3.76 -1.33
N ILE A 83 -5.23 4.82 -0.90
CA ILE A 83 -6.68 4.86 -0.79
C ILE A 83 -7.25 6.03 -1.57
N SER A 84 -8.54 5.96 -1.84
CA SER A 84 -9.30 7.03 -2.47
C SER A 84 -10.56 7.30 -1.67
N SER A 85 -11.29 8.34 -2.05
CA SER A 85 -12.54 8.68 -1.40
C SER A 85 -13.59 9.05 -2.45
N ARG A 86 -14.85 8.79 -2.11
CA ARG A 86 -15.99 9.27 -2.88
C ARG A 86 -17.07 9.77 -1.94
N ARG A 87 -17.89 10.65 -2.41
CA ARG A 87 -18.99 11.18 -1.61
C ARG A 87 -20.30 10.57 -2.08
N GLU A 88 -21.00 9.96 -1.13
CA GLU A 88 -22.34 9.42 -1.35
C GLU A 88 -23.13 9.67 -0.07
N GLY A 89 -23.62 10.94 0.08
CA GLY A 89 -24.12 11.43 1.35
C GLY A 89 -22.98 11.71 2.31
N SER A 90 -22.29 10.66 2.77
CA SER A 90 -21.09 10.75 3.58
C SER A 90 -19.84 10.55 2.72
N LEU A 91 -18.69 11.00 3.23
CA LEU A 91 -17.40 10.72 2.60
C LEU A 91 -16.99 9.28 2.92
N LEU A 92 -16.85 8.45 1.89
CA LEU A 92 -16.45 7.06 2.01
C LEU A 92 -15.03 6.87 1.51
N LEU A 93 -14.22 6.15 2.28
CA LEU A 93 -12.84 5.81 1.96
C LEU A 93 -12.79 4.37 1.43
N SER A 94 -11.94 4.12 0.44
CA SER A 94 -11.76 2.80 -0.17
C SER A 94 -10.36 2.63 -0.75
N VAL A 95 -9.98 1.40 -0.94
CA VAL A 95 -8.75 1.06 -1.66
C VAL A 95 -8.94 1.17 -3.17
#